data_1887770fe5907ba63276335a0cc7d4d4
#
_entry.id   1887770fe5907ba63276335a0cc7d4d4
#
_cell.length_a   1.000
_cell.length_b   1.000
_cell.length_c   1.000
_cell.angle_alpha   90.00
_cell.angle_beta   90.00
_cell.angle_gamma   90.00
#
_symmetry.space_group_name_H-M   'P 1'
#
loop_
_entity.id
_entity.type
_entity.pdbx_description
1 polymer ?
#
loop_
_entity_poly.entity_id
_entity_poly.type
_entity_poly.pdbx_seq_one_letter_code
_entity_poly.pdbx_strand_id
1 'polypeptide(L)'
;MTVHPLYATNDQQPAYALRYSWTGWVTRGDVLATTGDAWTNLKCAWESDGLRLLDHLVRNNEVHLTFSTIPSVSPTFIAARAKGRLKYAQRIAGAPVTFSRKVSIRSVGDNTADAVEGYIRAQVRNEGFIDSHFSEFLEQFTVMSPRVDLRRPTETNSGRYWYNLHLVLVTDGRHRLVDDAGLTTIRDSSFRIAAKKEYAIRAIAVMPDHVHIALRGNLEHSPEQIALAFQNNLAHMLKRGAVWQHSYYVGTFGVYDMRAIRMAGSKKCSAETR
;
A
#
# COMPACT_ATOMS: atom_id res chain seq x y z
N MET A 1 11.25 16.05 27.76
CA MET A 1 9.79 15.88 27.69
C MET A 1 9.48 14.97 26.51
N THR A 2 8.95 13.79 26.77
CA THR A 2 8.47 12.88 25.69
C THR A 2 7.18 13.47 25.14
N VAL A 3 7.24 14.01 23.94
CA VAL A 3 6.04 14.49 23.25
C VAL A 3 5.23 13.25 22.84
N HIS A 4 4.09 13.03 23.49
CA HIS A 4 3.18 11.96 23.07
C HIS A 4 2.60 12.30 21.70
N PRO A 5 2.55 11.35 20.77
CA PRO A 5 1.92 11.58 19.47
C PRO A 5 0.43 11.88 19.65
N LEU A 6 -0.13 12.77 18.81
CA LEU A 6 -1.56 13.07 18.81
C LEU A 6 -2.39 11.90 18.28
N TYR A 7 -1.78 11.07 17.42
CA TYR A 7 -2.40 9.91 16.79
C TYR A 7 -1.52 8.69 17.06
N ALA A 8 -2.04 7.72 17.82
CA ALA A 8 -1.38 6.47 18.13
C ALA A 8 -2.11 5.29 17.47
N THR A 9 -1.43 4.18 17.23
CA THR A 9 -1.98 2.97 16.62
C THR A 9 -3.28 2.52 17.29
N ASN A 10 -3.31 2.50 18.61
CA ASN A 10 -4.45 2.00 19.37
C ASN A 10 -5.71 2.90 19.31
N ASP A 11 -5.54 4.13 18.85
CA ASP A 11 -6.63 5.12 18.78
C ASP A 11 -7.23 5.20 17.36
N GLN A 12 -6.68 4.45 16.41
CA GLN A 12 -7.08 4.52 15.00
C GLN A 12 -8.12 3.47 14.62
N GLN A 13 -9.07 3.89 13.78
CA GLN A 13 -10.03 3.02 13.11
C GLN A 13 -9.84 3.12 11.59
N PRO A 14 -8.79 2.48 11.02
CA PRO A 14 -8.48 2.63 9.62
C PRO A 14 -9.45 1.89 8.71
N ALA A 15 -9.84 2.52 7.60
CA ALA A 15 -10.39 1.84 6.44
C ALA A 15 -9.24 1.44 5.51
N TYR A 16 -9.19 0.20 5.04
CA TYR A 16 -8.07 -0.24 4.21
C TYR A 16 -8.44 -1.29 3.16
N ALA A 17 -7.68 -1.27 2.06
CA ALA A 17 -7.72 -2.27 1.00
C ALA A 17 -6.28 -2.60 0.57
N LEU A 18 -5.60 -3.42 1.36
CA LEU A 18 -4.19 -3.73 1.20
C LEU A 18 -4.01 -5.12 0.63
N ARG A 19 -3.45 -5.19 -0.60
CA ARG A 19 -3.21 -6.46 -1.30
C ARG A 19 -1.83 -6.44 -1.93
N TYR A 20 -1.14 -7.58 -1.83
CA TYR A 20 0.21 -7.73 -2.35
C TYR A 20 0.36 -9.08 -3.05
N SER A 21 0.99 -9.07 -4.21
CA SER A 21 1.45 -10.27 -4.88
C SER A 21 2.92 -10.49 -4.54
N TRP A 22 3.24 -11.63 -3.95
CA TRP A 22 4.59 -12.09 -3.67
C TRP A 22 4.99 -13.17 -4.67
N THR A 23 6.21 -13.09 -5.21
CA THR A 23 6.80 -14.14 -6.06
C THR A 23 8.15 -14.54 -5.50
N GLY A 24 8.33 -15.84 -5.33
CA GLY A 24 9.61 -16.44 -4.93
C GLY A 24 10.03 -17.52 -5.93
N TRP A 25 11.34 -17.69 -6.11
CA TRP A 25 11.92 -18.67 -7.03
C TRP A 25 12.58 -19.80 -6.24
N VAL A 26 12.17 -21.04 -6.51
CA VAL A 26 12.77 -22.24 -5.94
C VAL A 26 14.06 -22.56 -6.71
N THR A 27 15.14 -22.79 -5.96
CA THR A 27 16.45 -23.13 -6.52
C THR A 27 16.83 -24.58 -6.29
N ARG A 28 16.16 -25.26 -5.35
CA ARG A 28 16.37 -26.68 -5.04
C ARG A 28 15.12 -27.27 -4.38
N GLY A 29 14.77 -28.47 -4.77
CA GLY A 29 13.55 -29.17 -4.32
C GLY A 29 12.31 -28.72 -5.08
N ASP A 30 11.22 -29.44 -4.89
CA ASP A 30 9.92 -29.14 -5.49
C ASP A 30 8.92 -28.75 -4.41
N VAL A 31 8.10 -27.75 -4.69
CA VAL A 31 7.02 -27.34 -3.79
C VAL A 31 5.93 -28.39 -3.89
N LEU A 32 5.71 -29.13 -2.78
CA LEU A 32 4.63 -30.11 -2.72
C LEU A 32 3.27 -29.45 -2.93
N ALA A 33 2.29 -30.27 -3.33
CA ALA A 33 0.93 -29.86 -3.55
C ALA A 33 0.39 -29.01 -2.39
N THR A 34 -0.25 -27.90 -2.75
CA THR A 34 -0.82 -26.91 -1.84
C THR A 34 -2.19 -27.39 -1.30
N THR A 35 -2.25 -28.64 -0.82
CA THR A 35 -3.48 -29.30 -0.36
C THR A 35 -3.25 -29.97 0.99
N GLY A 36 -4.36 -30.28 1.68
CA GLY A 36 -4.34 -30.99 2.97
C GLY A 36 -4.00 -30.13 4.18
N ASP A 37 -3.80 -30.80 5.32
CA ASP A 37 -3.63 -30.16 6.64
C ASP A 37 -2.41 -29.24 6.71
N ALA A 38 -1.30 -29.63 6.09
CA ALA A 38 -0.08 -28.82 6.05
C ALA A 38 -0.31 -27.45 5.40
N TRP A 39 -1.10 -27.42 4.33
CA TRP A 39 -1.48 -26.17 3.66
C TRP A 39 -2.45 -25.32 4.50
N THR A 40 -3.42 -25.98 5.16
CA THR A 40 -4.34 -25.30 6.07
C THR A 40 -3.59 -24.68 7.25
N ASN A 41 -2.68 -25.41 7.88
CA ASN A 41 -1.84 -24.89 8.95
C ASN A 41 -0.94 -23.72 8.49
N LEU A 42 -0.42 -23.78 7.26
CA LEU A 42 0.37 -22.70 6.66
C LEU A 42 -0.47 -21.43 6.46
N LYS A 43 -1.71 -21.55 5.98
CA LYS A 43 -2.65 -20.42 5.86
C LYS A 43 -2.95 -19.79 7.22
N CYS A 44 -3.24 -20.59 8.23
CA CYS A 44 -3.47 -20.12 9.61
C CYS A 44 -2.22 -19.39 10.17
N ALA A 45 -1.02 -19.90 9.90
CA ALA A 45 0.21 -19.28 10.33
C ALA A 45 0.46 -17.93 9.65
N TRP A 46 0.13 -17.79 8.37
CA TRP A 46 0.18 -16.48 7.69
C TRP A 46 -0.89 -15.53 8.22
N GLU A 47 -2.11 -16.02 8.48
CA GLU A 47 -3.19 -15.18 8.99
C GLU A 47 -2.89 -14.65 10.39
N SER A 48 -2.22 -15.44 11.25
CA SER A 48 -1.71 -14.96 12.55
C SER A 48 -0.61 -13.91 12.43
N ASP A 49 0.11 -13.87 11.31
CA ASP A 49 1.07 -12.81 10.97
C ASP A 49 0.41 -11.59 10.30
N GLY A 50 -0.93 -11.55 10.16
CA GLY A 50 -1.67 -10.49 9.47
C GLY A 50 -1.67 -10.61 7.94
N LEU A 51 -1.38 -11.79 7.39
CA LEU A 51 -1.29 -12.09 5.97
C LEU A 51 -2.38 -13.11 5.57
N ARG A 52 -3.52 -12.65 5.09
CA ARG A 52 -4.58 -13.52 4.60
C ARG A 52 -4.33 -13.91 3.15
N LEU A 53 -4.09 -15.19 2.87
CA LEU A 53 -3.90 -15.70 1.53
C LEU A 53 -5.21 -15.61 0.73
N LEU A 54 -5.18 -14.93 -0.42
CA LEU A 54 -6.30 -14.78 -1.36
C LEU A 54 -6.18 -15.75 -2.54
N ASP A 55 -4.96 -15.95 -3.05
CA ASP A 55 -4.69 -16.77 -4.21
C ASP A 55 -3.27 -17.29 -4.20
N HIS A 56 -3.02 -18.41 -4.87
CA HIS A 56 -1.69 -18.99 -5.04
C HIS A 56 -1.56 -19.72 -6.36
N LEU A 57 -0.34 -19.71 -6.90
CA LEU A 57 0.01 -20.46 -8.10
C LEU A 57 1.45 -20.96 -7.96
N VAL A 58 1.64 -22.26 -8.16
CA VAL A 58 2.96 -22.88 -8.26
C VAL A 58 3.17 -23.36 -9.69
N ARG A 59 4.22 -22.88 -10.34
CA ARG A 59 4.59 -23.26 -11.69
C ARG A 59 6.09 -23.50 -11.78
N ASN A 60 6.50 -24.67 -12.22
CA ASN A 60 7.91 -25.03 -12.32
C ASN A 60 8.65 -24.68 -11.02
N ASN A 61 9.55 -23.72 -11.09
CA ASN A 61 10.33 -23.21 -9.96
C ASN A 61 9.82 -21.86 -9.40
N GLU A 62 8.64 -21.40 -9.77
CA GLU A 62 8.06 -20.14 -9.30
C GLU A 62 6.86 -20.38 -8.41
N VAL A 63 6.81 -19.64 -7.30
CA VAL A 63 5.67 -19.60 -6.38
C VAL A 63 5.12 -18.20 -6.34
N HIS A 64 3.86 -18.05 -6.69
CA HIS A 64 3.11 -16.79 -6.62
C HIS A 64 2.06 -16.89 -5.52
N LEU A 65 2.07 -15.93 -4.61
CA LEU A 65 1.10 -15.82 -3.52
C LEU A 65 0.49 -14.42 -3.52
N THR A 66 -0.82 -14.33 -3.45
CA THR A 66 -1.52 -13.05 -3.29
C THR A 66 -2.11 -12.97 -1.90
N PHE A 67 -1.75 -11.93 -1.16
CA PHE A 67 -2.22 -11.70 0.20
C PHE A 67 -3.06 -10.43 0.30
N SER A 68 -4.07 -10.45 1.16
CA SER A 68 -4.61 -9.28 1.83
C SER A 68 -3.90 -9.12 3.17
N THR A 69 -3.58 -7.89 3.57
CA THR A 69 -2.84 -7.65 4.82
C THR A 69 -3.56 -6.64 5.71
N ILE A 70 -3.25 -6.66 7.01
CA ILE A 70 -3.61 -5.59 7.94
C ILE A 70 -2.63 -4.42 7.77
N PRO A 71 -3.00 -3.19 8.20
CA PRO A 71 -2.18 -1.98 8.00
C PRO A 71 -0.80 -1.98 8.68
N SER A 72 -0.60 -2.78 9.70
CA SER A 72 0.68 -2.87 10.43
C SER A 72 1.76 -3.70 9.73
N VAL A 73 1.46 -4.31 8.58
CA VAL A 73 2.37 -5.21 7.86
C VAL A 73 3.14 -4.45 6.78
N SER A 74 4.48 -4.44 6.88
CA SER A 74 5.38 -3.84 5.88
C SER A 74 5.74 -4.81 4.74
N PRO A 75 6.20 -4.32 3.57
CA PRO A 75 6.65 -5.17 2.47
C PRO A 75 7.81 -6.12 2.83
N THR A 76 8.76 -5.67 3.63
CA THR A 76 9.86 -6.52 4.09
C THR A 76 9.38 -7.62 5.01
N PHE A 77 8.39 -7.35 5.85
CA PHE A 77 7.75 -8.37 6.68
C PHE A 77 7.01 -9.41 5.80
N ILE A 78 6.26 -8.98 4.78
CA ILE A 78 5.61 -9.89 3.82
C ILE A 78 6.67 -10.81 3.17
N ALA A 79 7.79 -10.22 2.69
CA ALA A 79 8.86 -10.97 2.06
C ALA A 79 9.40 -12.08 2.95
N ALA A 80 9.67 -11.75 4.22
CA ALA A 80 10.23 -12.68 5.21
C ALA A 80 9.21 -13.77 5.59
N ARG A 81 7.96 -13.39 5.88
CA ARG A 81 6.93 -14.33 6.37
C ARG A 81 6.41 -15.25 5.29
N ALA A 82 6.14 -14.73 4.07
CA ALA A 82 5.71 -15.56 2.95
C ALA A 82 6.71 -16.68 2.68
N LYS A 83 7.98 -16.33 2.51
CA LYS A 83 9.06 -17.27 2.23
C LYS A 83 9.38 -18.20 3.41
N GLY A 84 9.49 -17.63 4.62
CA GLY A 84 9.90 -18.38 5.82
C GLY A 84 8.88 -19.42 6.23
N ARG A 85 7.59 -19.05 6.27
CA ARG A 85 6.49 -19.97 6.61
C ARG A 85 6.35 -21.09 5.57
N LEU A 86 6.41 -20.75 4.27
CA LEU A 86 6.34 -21.74 3.21
C LEU A 86 7.51 -22.74 3.28
N LYS A 87 8.74 -22.24 3.45
CA LYS A 87 9.92 -23.09 3.61
C LYS A 87 9.82 -24.01 4.82
N TYR A 88 9.30 -23.51 5.94
CA TYR A 88 9.09 -24.30 7.15
C TYR A 88 8.05 -25.41 6.92
N ALA A 89 6.90 -25.08 6.33
CA ALA A 89 5.84 -26.04 6.04
C ALA A 89 6.32 -27.15 5.11
N GLN A 90 7.06 -26.83 4.05
CA GLN A 90 7.65 -27.82 3.13
C GLN A 90 8.63 -28.75 3.84
N ARG A 91 9.44 -28.21 4.75
CA ARG A 91 10.37 -29.04 5.57
C ARG A 91 9.64 -30.02 6.46
N ILE A 92 8.56 -29.60 7.14
CA ILE A 92 7.76 -30.49 8.00
C ILE A 92 7.04 -31.55 7.16
N ALA A 93 6.63 -31.23 5.95
CA ALA A 93 6.02 -32.17 5.01
C ALA A 93 7.04 -33.15 4.37
N GLY A 94 8.30 -33.14 4.77
CA GLY A 94 9.33 -34.03 4.25
C GLY A 94 9.89 -33.65 2.87
N ALA A 95 9.52 -32.49 2.32
CA ALA A 95 9.98 -31.98 1.03
C ALA A 95 10.67 -30.61 1.16
N PRO A 96 11.87 -30.57 1.73
CA PRO A 96 12.56 -29.30 1.97
C PRO A 96 12.90 -28.59 0.67
N VAL A 97 12.53 -27.31 0.59
CA VAL A 97 12.81 -26.44 -0.56
C VAL A 97 13.80 -25.34 -0.21
N THR A 98 14.60 -24.95 -1.19
CA THR A 98 15.47 -23.78 -1.11
C THR A 98 14.98 -22.73 -2.10
N PHE A 99 14.77 -21.50 -1.60
CA PHE A 99 14.39 -20.36 -2.43
C PHE A 99 15.61 -19.49 -2.75
N SER A 100 15.57 -18.86 -3.92
CA SER A 100 16.45 -17.73 -4.24
C SER A 100 16.42 -16.68 -3.12
N ARG A 101 17.53 -15.97 -2.95
CA ARG A 101 17.58 -14.82 -2.03
C ARG A 101 16.56 -13.74 -2.47
N LYS A 102 16.45 -13.49 -3.77
CA LYS A 102 15.59 -12.47 -4.35
C LYS A 102 14.12 -12.89 -4.35
N VAL A 103 13.25 -11.91 -4.13
CA VAL A 103 11.79 -12.02 -4.25
C VAL A 103 11.25 -10.85 -5.07
N SER A 104 10.01 -10.95 -5.51
CA SER A 104 9.26 -9.83 -6.08
C SER A 104 8.01 -9.59 -5.22
N ILE A 105 7.78 -8.35 -4.82
CA ILE A 105 6.54 -7.94 -4.14
C ILE A 105 5.92 -6.79 -4.93
N ARG A 106 4.63 -6.93 -5.24
CA ARG A 106 3.86 -5.92 -5.95
C ARG A 106 2.61 -5.58 -5.16
N SER A 107 2.42 -4.29 -4.87
CA SER A 107 1.11 -3.81 -4.50
C SER A 107 0.13 -4.02 -5.65
N VAL A 108 -1.05 -4.52 -5.36
CA VAL A 108 -2.15 -4.72 -6.29
C VAL A 108 -3.42 -4.15 -5.67
N GLY A 109 -4.38 -3.76 -6.47
CA GLY A 109 -5.60 -3.12 -5.97
C GLY A 109 -6.76 -3.27 -6.95
N ASP A 110 -7.88 -2.67 -6.60
CA ASP A 110 -9.05 -2.62 -7.48
C ASP A 110 -8.88 -1.56 -8.57
N ASN A 111 -7.93 -0.62 -8.38
CA ASN A 111 -7.60 0.45 -9.31
C ASN A 111 -6.15 0.35 -9.79
N THR A 112 -5.91 0.80 -11.02
CA THR A 112 -4.58 0.96 -11.58
C THR A 112 -3.93 2.27 -11.12
N ALA A 113 -2.62 2.40 -11.30
CA ALA A 113 -1.90 3.65 -11.01
C ALA A 113 -2.48 4.83 -11.80
N ASP A 114 -2.81 4.64 -13.07
CA ASP A 114 -3.41 5.68 -13.92
C ASP A 114 -4.78 6.11 -13.42
N ALA A 115 -5.60 5.17 -12.96
CA ALA A 115 -6.92 5.47 -12.39
C ALA A 115 -6.80 6.28 -11.10
N VAL A 116 -5.87 5.92 -10.19
CA VAL A 116 -5.64 6.64 -8.93
C VAL A 116 -5.07 8.03 -9.20
N GLU A 117 -4.08 8.17 -10.10
CA GLU A 117 -3.53 9.46 -10.47
C GLU A 117 -4.57 10.37 -11.12
N GLY A 118 -5.39 9.83 -12.03
CA GLY A 118 -6.50 10.56 -12.66
C GLY A 118 -7.56 11.00 -11.66
N TYR A 119 -7.91 10.14 -10.70
CA TYR A 119 -8.84 10.44 -9.62
C TYR A 119 -8.35 11.60 -8.74
N ILE A 120 -7.06 11.55 -8.30
CA ILE A 120 -6.47 12.61 -7.47
C ILE A 120 -6.40 13.94 -8.24
N ARG A 121 -6.04 13.89 -9.53
CA ARG A 121 -6.00 15.09 -10.38
C ARG A 121 -7.37 15.74 -10.54
N ALA A 122 -8.43 14.96 -10.52
CA ALA A 122 -9.79 15.43 -10.76
C ALA A 122 -10.54 15.82 -9.47
N GLN A 123 -9.90 15.82 -8.29
CA GLN A 123 -10.59 16.03 -7.01
C GLN A 123 -11.38 17.33 -6.97
N VAL A 124 -10.75 18.46 -7.29
CA VAL A 124 -11.42 19.77 -7.26
C VAL A 124 -12.65 19.78 -8.16
N ARG A 125 -12.52 19.25 -9.39
CA ARG A 125 -13.61 19.18 -10.35
C ARG A 125 -14.72 18.23 -9.91
N ASN A 126 -14.37 17.11 -9.27
CA ASN A 126 -15.34 16.10 -8.81
C ASN A 126 -16.19 16.58 -7.63
N GLU A 127 -15.66 17.49 -6.80
CA GLU A 127 -16.41 18.09 -5.68
C GLU A 127 -17.51 19.06 -6.15
N GLY A 128 -17.41 19.58 -7.38
CA GLY A 128 -18.46 20.40 -7.96
C GLY A 128 -18.76 21.70 -7.21
N PHE A 129 -17.71 22.41 -6.76
CA PHE A 129 -17.88 23.70 -6.09
C PHE A 129 -18.64 24.69 -6.99
N ILE A 130 -19.61 25.39 -6.39
CA ILE A 130 -20.46 26.38 -7.11
C ILE A 130 -19.60 27.59 -7.51
N ASP A 131 -18.64 28.01 -6.66
CA ASP A 131 -17.76 29.15 -6.94
C ASP A 131 -16.55 28.68 -7.76
N SER A 132 -16.45 29.15 -9.00
CA SER A 132 -15.36 28.87 -9.91
C SER A 132 -14.01 29.44 -9.41
N HIS A 133 -14.02 30.62 -8.79
CA HIS A 133 -12.79 31.22 -8.22
C HIS A 133 -12.23 30.39 -7.08
N PHE A 134 -13.10 29.79 -6.26
CA PHE A 134 -12.68 28.88 -5.21
C PHE A 134 -12.15 27.57 -5.80
N SER A 135 -12.73 27.07 -6.87
CA SER A 135 -12.19 25.90 -7.59
C SER A 135 -10.80 26.18 -8.16
N GLU A 136 -10.62 27.32 -8.84
CA GLU A 136 -9.28 27.74 -9.36
C GLU A 136 -8.27 27.93 -8.24
N PHE A 137 -8.67 28.48 -7.10
CA PHE A 137 -7.83 28.57 -5.91
C PHE A 137 -7.41 27.19 -5.39
N LEU A 138 -8.30 26.20 -5.36
CA LEU A 138 -8.00 24.85 -4.87
C LEU A 138 -7.10 24.05 -5.83
N GLU A 139 -7.17 24.28 -7.15
CA GLU A 139 -6.36 23.58 -8.15
C GLU A 139 -4.85 23.73 -7.89
N GLN A 140 -4.39 24.85 -7.29
CA GLN A 140 -2.97 25.05 -6.94
C GLN A 140 -2.45 24.11 -5.83
N PHE A 141 -3.35 23.45 -5.10
CA PHE A 141 -3.02 22.47 -4.06
C PHE A 141 -3.09 21.02 -4.58
N THR A 142 -3.39 20.84 -5.86
CA THR A 142 -3.26 19.57 -6.57
C THR A 142 -1.93 19.52 -7.31
N VAL A 143 -1.00 18.69 -6.82
CA VAL A 143 0.37 18.64 -7.34
C VAL A 143 0.67 17.24 -7.88
N MET A 144 1.19 17.19 -9.10
CA MET A 144 1.70 15.98 -9.75
C MET A 144 3.23 16.06 -9.83
N SER A 145 3.93 15.04 -9.36
CA SER A 145 5.40 14.95 -9.39
C SER A 145 5.85 14.09 -10.59
N PRO A 146 6.17 14.68 -11.76
CA PRO A 146 6.47 13.90 -12.97
C PRO A 146 7.73 13.05 -12.85
N ARG A 147 8.63 13.40 -11.94
CA ARG A 147 9.88 12.65 -11.68
C ARG A 147 9.68 11.35 -10.92
N VAL A 148 8.52 11.15 -10.28
CA VAL A 148 8.18 9.94 -9.53
C VAL A 148 7.41 9.01 -10.45
N ASP A 149 8.02 7.89 -10.84
CA ASP A 149 7.36 6.84 -11.63
C ASP A 149 7.04 5.65 -10.73
N LEU A 150 5.77 5.51 -10.37
CA LEU A 150 5.27 4.42 -9.51
C LEU A 150 5.22 3.05 -10.23
N ARG A 151 5.41 3.02 -11.55
CA ARG A 151 5.50 1.76 -12.31
C ARG A 151 6.85 1.09 -12.17
N ARG A 152 7.89 1.83 -11.77
CA ARG A 152 9.23 1.29 -11.52
C ARG A 152 9.34 0.72 -10.11
N PRO A 153 10.03 -0.41 -9.91
CA PRO A 153 10.26 -0.97 -8.57
C PRO A 153 11.30 -0.18 -7.78
N THR A 154 11.27 -0.33 -6.47
CA THR A 154 12.43 -0.14 -5.63
C THR A 154 13.26 -1.42 -5.72
N GLU A 155 14.49 -1.33 -6.21
CA GLU A 155 15.41 -2.47 -6.30
C GLU A 155 16.29 -2.54 -5.06
N THR A 156 16.44 -3.74 -4.51
CA THR A 156 17.29 -4.02 -3.36
C THR A 156 18.10 -5.30 -3.61
N ASN A 157 19.05 -5.59 -2.73
CA ASN A 157 19.76 -6.87 -2.76
C ASN A 157 18.83 -8.08 -2.51
N SER A 158 17.67 -7.87 -1.86
CA SER A 158 16.68 -8.91 -1.56
C SER A 158 15.58 -9.05 -2.61
N GLY A 159 15.47 -8.14 -3.57
CA GLY A 159 14.46 -8.25 -4.62
C GLY A 159 13.97 -6.93 -5.20
N ARG A 160 12.80 -7.01 -5.83
CA ARG A 160 12.11 -5.89 -6.47
C ARG A 160 10.77 -5.65 -5.78
N TYR A 161 10.49 -4.39 -5.43
CA TYR A 161 9.33 -4.02 -4.65
C TYR A 161 8.57 -2.88 -5.31
N TRP A 162 7.30 -3.09 -5.63
CA TRP A 162 6.34 -2.05 -6.01
C TRP A 162 5.45 -1.81 -4.80
N TYR A 163 5.74 -0.80 -4.03
CA TYR A 163 5.02 -0.47 -2.80
C TYR A 163 4.29 0.85 -2.96
N ASN A 164 3.16 0.81 -3.64
CA ASN A 164 2.36 1.98 -3.97
C ASN A 164 1.10 2.03 -3.11
N LEU A 165 0.85 3.17 -2.50
CA LEU A 165 -0.24 3.42 -1.59
C LEU A 165 -1.03 4.67 -2.00
N HIS A 166 -2.35 4.58 -1.90
CA HIS A 166 -3.26 5.71 -1.88
C HIS A 166 -3.70 5.93 -0.44
N LEU A 167 -3.27 7.03 0.15
CA LEU A 167 -3.61 7.47 1.50
C LEU A 167 -4.63 8.59 1.43
N VAL A 168 -5.65 8.54 2.30
CA VAL A 168 -6.60 9.63 2.48
C VAL A 168 -6.69 9.97 3.97
N LEU A 169 -6.51 11.25 4.28
CA LEU A 169 -6.72 11.82 5.61
C LEU A 169 -7.91 12.75 5.56
N VAL A 170 -8.82 12.63 6.52
CA VAL A 170 -10.02 13.48 6.61
C VAL A 170 -9.91 14.32 7.87
N THR A 171 -10.29 15.60 7.80
CA THR A 171 -10.31 16.47 8.98
C THR A 171 -11.37 16.01 9.98
N ASP A 172 -11.11 16.23 11.26
CA ASP A 172 -12.08 15.91 12.31
C ASP A 172 -13.39 16.69 12.09
N GLY A 173 -14.53 15.98 12.22
CA GLY A 173 -15.85 16.55 11.92
C GLY A 173 -16.01 17.11 10.51
N ARG A 174 -15.12 16.77 9.56
CA ARG A 174 -15.07 17.35 8.20
C ARG A 174 -14.98 18.88 8.22
N HIS A 175 -14.27 19.44 9.21
CA HIS A 175 -14.00 20.87 9.27
C HIS A 175 -13.22 21.32 8.04
N ARG A 176 -13.73 22.39 7.39
CA ARG A 176 -13.10 22.93 6.17
C ARG A 176 -11.97 23.89 6.51
N LEU A 177 -10.77 23.52 6.11
CA LEU A 177 -9.61 24.41 6.07
C LEU A 177 -9.65 25.17 4.76
N VAL A 178 -9.98 26.44 4.79
CA VAL A 178 -10.14 27.26 3.57
C VAL A 178 -9.08 28.36 3.49
N ASP A 179 -8.22 28.47 4.49
CA ASP A 179 -7.15 29.46 4.52
C ASP A 179 -5.94 28.98 3.70
N ASP A 180 -5.39 29.87 2.88
CA ASP A 180 -4.23 29.59 2.01
C ASP A 180 -3.03 29.07 2.80
N ALA A 181 -2.76 29.64 3.97
CA ALA A 181 -1.62 29.26 4.81
C ALA A 181 -1.75 27.81 5.32
N GLY A 182 -2.96 27.38 5.70
CA GLY A 182 -3.23 26.02 6.14
C GLY A 182 -3.07 24.99 5.00
N LEU A 183 -3.69 25.25 3.85
CA LEU A 183 -3.60 24.37 2.67
C LEU A 183 -2.16 24.29 2.14
N THR A 184 -1.45 25.42 2.04
CA THR A 184 -0.03 25.48 1.69
C THR A 184 0.82 24.68 2.68
N THR A 185 0.56 24.82 4.00
CA THR A 185 1.28 24.08 5.04
C THR A 185 1.11 22.57 4.86
N ILE A 186 -0.11 22.09 4.58
CA ILE A 186 -0.38 20.67 4.35
C ILE A 186 0.39 20.20 3.12
N ARG A 187 0.24 20.88 1.97
CA ARG A 187 0.91 20.52 0.73
C ARG A 187 2.42 20.43 0.91
N ASP A 188 3.06 21.50 1.37
CA ASP A 188 4.52 21.60 1.42
C ASP A 188 5.12 20.70 2.51
N SER A 189 4.42 20.56 3.65
CA SER A 189 4.86 19.65 4.71
C SER A 189 4.73 18.19 4.28
N SER A 190 3.74 17.82 3.47
CA SER A 190 3.63 16.46 2.94
C SER A 190 4.87 16.07 2.15
N PHE A 191 5.38 16.93 1.28
CA PHE A 191 6.63 16.68 0.55
C PHE A 191 7.86 16.63 1.48
N ARG A 192 7.92 17.49 2.51
CA ARG A 192 9.01 17.45 3.50
C ARG A 192 9.00 16.16 4.33
N ILE A 193 7.82 15.72 4.77
CA ILE A 193 7.65 14.44 5.47
C ILE A 193 8.10 13.29 4.57
N ALA A 194 7.64 13.28 3.32
CA ALA A 194 7.99 12.25 2.35
C ALA A 194 9.50 12.18 2.14
N ALA A 195 10.17 13.30 1.91
CA ALA A 195 11.62 13.34 1.74
C ALA A 195 12.37 12.81 2.99
N LYS A 196 11.97 13.22 4.20
CA LYS A 196 12.60 12.79 5.46
C LYS A 196 12.41 11.30 5.75
N LYS A 197 11.29 10.72 5.30
CA LYS A 197 10.92 9.32 5.54
C LYS A 197 11.22 8.40 4.35
N GLU A 198 11.86 8.93 3.31
CA GLU A 198 12.17 8.21 2.06
C GLU A 198 10.92 7.67 1.35
N TYR A 199 9.83 8.46 1.38
CA TYR A 199 8.66 8.23 0.55
C TYR A 199 8.76 9.05 -0.74
N ALA A 200 8.10 8.60 -1.80
CA ALA A 200 8.06 9.33 -3.06
C ALA A 200 6.60 9.64 -3.44
N ILE A 201 6.16 10.88 -3.23
CA ILE A 201 4.81 11.33 -3.60
C ILE A 201 4.74 11.53 -5.11
N ARG A 202 3.83 10.82 -5.77
CA ARG A 202 3.51 10.98 -7.19
C ARG A 202 2.43 12.03 -7.41
N ALA A 203 1.39 11.99 -6.60
CA ALA A 203 0.26 12.91 -6.68
C ALA A 203 -0.24 13.25 -5.28
N ILE A 204 -0.63 14.49 -5.08
CA ILE A 204 -1.33 14.98 -3.90
C ILE A 204 -2.43 15.93 -4.31
N ALA A 205 -3.61 15.83 -3.69
CA ALA A 205 -4.66 16.84 -3.75
C ALA A 205 -5.06 17.19 -2.31
N VAL A 206 -4.89 18.47 -1.94
CA VAL A 206 -5.29 18.98 -0.64
C VAL A 206 -6.63 19.69 -0.84
N MET A 207 -7.67 19.07 -0.30
CA MET A 207 -9.04 19.59 -0.30
C MET A 207 -9.32 20.27 1.06
N PRO A 208 -10.36 21.07 1.17
CA PRO A 208 -10.67 21.78 2.42
C PRO A 208 -10.85 20.85 3.61
N ASP A 209 -11.44 19.68 3.44
CA ASP A 209 -11.77 18.74 4.52
C ASP A 209 -11.05 17.39 4.42
N HIS A 210 -10.21 17.18 3.42
CA HIS A 210 -9.46 15.95 3.27
C HIS A 210 -8.22 16.10 2.37
N VAL A 211 -7.33 15.12 2.41
CA VAL A 211 -6.13 15.07 1.58
C VAL A 211 -6.00 13.69 0.95
N HIS A 212 -5.76 13.64 -0.36
CA HIS A 212 -5.39 12.43 -1.10
C HIS A 212 -3.90 12.43 -1.42
N ILE A 213 -3.22 11.33 -1.17
CA ILE A 213 -1.80 11.16 -1.48
C ILE A 213 -1.57 9.83 -2.18
N ALA A 214 -1.08 9.84 -3.42
CA ALA A 214 -0.54 8.65 -4.08
C ALA A 214 0.98 8.65 -3.95
N LEU A 215 1.53 7.62 -3.32
CA LEU A 215 2.95 7.58 -3.00
C LEU A 215 3.54 6.16 -3.13
N ARG A 216 4.87 6.10 -3.30
CA ARG A 216 5.67 4.92 -2.99
C ARG A 216 6.18 5.05 -1.56
N GLY A 217 5.92 4.02 -0.74
CA GLY A 217 6.39 3.96 0.65
C GLY A 217 7.84 3.46 0.78
N ASN A 218 8.42 3.69 1.95
CA ASN A 218 9.64 3.02 2.39
C ASN A 218 9.31 1.57 2.75
N LEU A 219 10.13 0.62 2.33
CA LEU A 219 9.86 -0.83 2.45
C LEU A 219 9.80 -1.33 3.89
N GLU A 220 10.49 -0.66 4.81
CA GLU A 220 10.50 -1.00 6.24
C GLU A 220 9.29 -0.44 6.99
N HIS A 221 8.59 0.54 6.40
CA HIS A 221 7.42 1.14 7.02
C HIS A 221 6.14 0.45 6.56
N SER A 222 5.29 0.10 7.53
CA SER A 222 3.94 -0.38 7.25
C SER A 222 3.02 0.75 6.75
N PRO A 223 1.89 0.43 6.08
CA PRO A 223 0.90 1.44 5.70
C PRO A 223 0.41 2.29 6.87
N GLU A 224 0.22 1.68 8.04
CA GLU A 224 -0.13 2.37 9.30
C GLU A 224 0.94 3.37 9.73
N GLN A 225 2.22 2.97 9.74
CA GLN A 225 3.32 3.87 10.10
C GLN A 225 3.43 5.05 9.14
N ILE A 226 3.13 4.84 7.85
CA ILE A 226 3.09 5.90 6.86
C ILE A 226 1.92 6.86 7.14
N ALA A 227 0.71 6.35 7.39
CA ALA A 227 -0.46 7.16 7.70
C ALA A 227 -0.23 8.00 8.96
N LEU A 228 0.22 7.37 10.06
CA LEU A 228 0.52 8.04 11.32
C LEU A 228 1.64 9.09 11.18
N ALA A 229 2.64 8.83 10.32
CA ALA A 229 3.68 9.81 10.04
C ALA A 229 3.11 11.09 9.41
N PHE A 230 2.17 10.96 8.45
CA PHE A 230 1.49 12.13 7.89
C PHE A 230 0.56 12.79 8.90
N GLN A 231 -0.34 12.05 9.57
CA GLN A 231 -1.28 12.61 10.54
C GLN A 231 -0.56 13.43 11.62
N ASN A 232 0.42 12.83 12.30
CA ASN A 232 1.12 13.49 13.42
C ASN A 232 1.93 14.70 12.97
N ASN A 233 2.72 14.56 11.90
CA ASN A 233 3.57 15.67 11.45
C ASN A 233 2.76 16.82 10.85
N LEU A 234 1.70 16.55 10.08
CA LEU A 234 0.85 17.61 9.53
C LEU A 234 0.07 18.34 10.64
N ALA A 235 -0.48 17.63 11.62
CA ALA A 235 -1.13 18.25 12.78
C ALA A 235 -0.15 19.14 13.56
N HIS A 236 1.07 18.67 13.80
CA HIS A 236 2.12 19.45 14.43
C HIS A 236 2.46 20.74 13.65
N MET A 237 2.59 20.64 12.33
CA MET A 237 2.92 21.81 11.48
C MET A 237 1.77 22.82 11.41
N LEU A 238 0.52 22.37 11.45
CA LEU A 238 -0.65 23.22 11.46
C LEU A 238 -0.83 23.96 12.80
N LYS A 239 -0.25 23.45 13.91
CA LYS A 239 -0.37 24.01 15.28
C LYS A 239 -1.81 24.18 15.76
N ARG A 240 -2.72 23.32 15.31
CA ARG A 240 -4.17 23.37 15.62
C ARG A 240 -4.66 22.19 16.47
N GLY A 241 -3.72 21.43 17.09
CA GLY A 241 -4.06 20.21 17.83
C GLY A 241 -4.41 19.04 16.94
N ALA A 242 -5.35 18.20 17.35
CA ALA A 242 -5.84 17.07 16.55
C ALA A 242 -6.74 17.59 15.42
N VAL A 243 -6.19 17.71 14.23
CA VAL A 243 -6.89 18.21 13.02
C VAL A 243 -7.58 17.10 12.26
N TRP A 244 -7.01 15.90 12.30
CA TRP A 244 -7.51 14.75 11.53
C TRP A 244 -8.45 13.89 12.37
N GLN A 245 -9.35 13.18 11.72
CA GLN A 245 -10.09 12.10 12.36
C GLN A 245 -9.10 11.04 12.90
N HIS A 246 -9.47 10.34 13.99
CA HIS A 246 -8.76 9.15 14.45
C HIS A 246 -9.03 7.95 13.53
N SER A 247 -8.90 8.21 12.25
CA SER A 247 -9.13 7.29 11.15
C SER A 247 -8.34 7.74 9.92
N TYR A 248 -8.08 6.83 9.01
CA TYR A 248 -7.53 7.10 7.69
C TYR A 248 -8.00 6.01 6.72
N TYR A 249 -7.96 6.31 5.42
CA TYR A 249 -8.03 5.27 4.40
C TYR A 249 -6.64 5.02 3.84
N VAL A 250 -6.29 3.74 3.64
CA VAL A 250 -5.08 3.36 2.89
C VAL A 250 -5.37 2.15 2.00
N GLY A 251 -5.10 2.31 0.71
CA GLY A 251 -5.26 1.25 -0.28
C GLY A 251 -4.00 1.03 -1.10
N THR A 252 -3.73 -0.21 -1.46
CA THR A 252 -2.70 -0.54 -2.45
C THR A 252 -3.25 -0.40 -3.86
N PHE A 253 -2.39 -0.01 -4.80
CA PHE A 253 -2.66 -0.02 -6.22
C PHE A 253 -1.40 -0.41 -7.01
N GLY A 254 -1.57 -0.81 -8.26
CA GLY A 254 -0.46 -1.29 -9.07
C GLY A 254 -0.61 -0.92 -10.55
N VAL A 255 0.24 -1.51 -11.38
CA VAL A 255 0.15 -1.37 -12.85
C VAL A 255 -1.09 -2.09 -13.39
N TYR A 256 -1.48 -3.19 -12.73
CA TYR A 256 -2.64 -4.02 -13.09
C TYR A 256 -3.60 -4.07 -11.91
N ASP A 257 -4.90 -4.06 -12.21
CA ASP A 257 -5.93 -4.31 -11.22
C ASP A 257 -6.09 -5.83 -10.92
N MET A 258 -6.81 -6.16 -9.85
CA MET A 258 -7.07 -7.55 -9.47
C MET A 258 -7.91 -8.31 -10.50
N ARG A 259 -8.73 -7.62 -11.32
CA ARG A 259 -9.54 -8.26 -12.37
C ARG A 259 -8.65 -8.78 -13.49
N ALA A 260 -7.66 -7.98 -13.93
CA ALA A 260 -6.70 -8.39 -14.93
C ALA A 260 -5.87 -9.60 -14.48
N ILE A 261 -5.48 -9.67 -13.21
CA ILE A 261 -4.75 -10.81 -12.63
C ILE A 261 -5.61 -12.07 -12.65
N ARG A 262 -6.88 -12.00 -12.23
CA ARG A 262 -7.81 -13.13 -12.25
C ARG A 262 -8.10 -13.61 -13.67
N MET A 263 -8.29 -12.71 -14.63
CA MET A 263 -8.53 -13.07 -16.04
C MET A 263 -7.31 -13.74 -16.68
N ALA A 264 -6.10 -13.33 -16.34
CA ALA A 264 -4.89 -13.97 -16.82
C ALA A 264 -4.73 -15.41 -16.27
N GLY A 265 -5.16 -15.66 -15.04
CA GLY A 265 -5.23 -16.98 -14.42
C GLY A 265 -6.25 -17.92 -15.10
N SER A 266 -7.46 -17.43 -15.37
CA SER A 266 -8.55 -18.23 -15.96
C SER A 266 -8.30 -18.58 -17.44
N LYS A 267 -7.74 -17.68 -18.25
CA LYS A 267 -7.39 -17.97 -19.66
C LYS A 267 -6.31 -19.03 -19.81
N LYS A 268 -5.45 -19.21 -18.81
CA LYS A 268 -4.40 -20.24 -18.86
C LYS A 268 -4.93 -21.62 -18.46
N CYS A 269 -5.98 -21.70 -17.66
CA CYS A 269 -6.62 -22.99 -17.28
C CYS A 269 -7.41 -23.61 -18.44
N SER A 270 -7.99 -22.80 -19.34
CA SER A 270 -8.74 -23.28 -20.50
C SER A 270 -7.88 -23.68 -21.71
N ALA A 271 -6.59 -23.34 -21.72
CA ALA A 271 -5.66 -23.72 -22.79
C ALA A 271 -4.96 -25.07 -22.56
N GLU A 272 -5.01 -25.60 -21.35
CA GLU A 272 -4.39 -26.90 -21.00
C GLU A 272 -5.39 -28.09 -21.07
N THR A 273 -6.64 -27.84 -21.47
CA THR A 273 -7.70 -28.88 -21.62
C THR A 273 -8.07 -29.15 -23.08
N ARG A 274 -7.16 -28.86 -24.03
CA ARG A 274 -7.34 -29.23 -25.45
C ARG A 274 -6.15 -30.00 -25.98
#